data_c25936949d6a5e96ece46d5acba108c6
#
_entry.id   c25936949d6a5e96ece46d5acba108c6
#
_cell.length_a   1.000
_cell.length_b   1.000
_cell.length_c   1.000
_cell.angle_alpha   90.00
_cell.angle_beta   90.00
_cell.angle_gamma   90.00
#
_symmetry.space_group_name_H-M   'P 1'
#
loop_
_entity.id
_entity.type
_entity.pdbx_description
1 polymer ?
#
loop_
_entity_poly.entity_id
_entity_poly.type
_entity_poly.pdbx_seq_one_letter_code
_entity_poly.pdbx_strand_id
1 'polypeptide(L)'
;HRGHGLARSPRDDFLLYDYLVDAHSAEVIYYFSAQPLLDVPTSMTGIDELAASRDFHGRVIGTKFELVDPLRAVETYDHEFKDIMLPDLPSAAISHSQPDFGNSHTAGVSAHFNATLVSNFFNNVLKRNGIDDKGMAIISMVHCIYLKDGAGPDWRNAVWWNDRMWYGQVSNGSGEFDSYSRYLDVIAHELTHGITQSSSDLIYKDQSGALNESFSDIFGVIINNWYPGEPNLMAGWNWEIGPGLARGGGPLRDMSDPTKTGDPDHMDKFWQTSIDNGGVHTNSNIHNKAAYNLLTIENDAGELMVPPGVVALLYYLTLTRLTRRADFSDCLRALKSVANTYFMGNSSRQQEVRRAIGQAYQDVGIT
;
A
#
# COMPACT_ATOMS: atom_id res chain seq x y z
N HIS A 1 -15.60 -27.95 9.43
CA HIS A 1 -16.03 -27.79 10.83
C HIS A 1 -15.74 -26.36 11.29
N ARG A 2 -16.66 -25.77 12.08
CA ARG A 2 -16.45 -24.49 12.75
C ARG A 2 -15.96 -24.80 14.17
N GLY A 3 -14.82 -24.21 14.56
CA GLY A 3 -14.25 -24.35 15.90
C GLY A 3 -14.10 -22.99 16.56
N HIS A 4 -14.22 -22.93 17.89
CA HIS A 4 -13.94 -21.73 18.66
C HIS A 4 -12.61 -21.91 19.39
N GLY A 5 -11.74 -20.91 19.32
CA GLY A 5 -10.47 -20.90 20.00
C GLY A 5 -10.28 -19.63 20.82
N LEU A 6 -9.66 -19.77 22.00
CA LEU A 6 -9.25 -18.65 22.85
C LEU A 6 -7.75 -18.40 22.69
N ALA A 7 -7.36 -17.19 22.29
CA ALA A 7 -5.98 -16.74 22.33
C ALA A 7 -5.83 -15.63 23.41
N ARG A 8 -4.74 -15.63 24.16
CA ARG A 8 -4.42 -14.55 25.10
C ARG A 8 -3.76 -13.39 24.35
N SER A 9 -4.31 -12.19 24.49
CA SER A 9 -3.65 -10.94 24.14
C SER A 9 -2.64 -10.57 25.27
N PRO A 10 -1.54 -9.86 24.92
CA PRO A 10 -0.64 -9.28 25.91
C PRO A 10 -1.31 -8.27 26.87
N ARG A 11 -2.55 -7.87 26.60
CA ARG A 11 -3.36 -6.92 27.39
C ARG A 11 -4.47 -7.58 28.22
N ASP A 12 -4.36 -8.88 28.53
CA ASP A 12 -5.34 -9.65 29.32
C ASP A 12 -6.77 -9.76 28.73
N ASP A 13 -7.00 -9.30 27.49
CA ASP A 13 -8.25 -9.50 26.79
C ASP A 13 -8.27 -10.86 26.10
N PHE A 14 -9.32 -11.65 26.34
CA PHE A 14 -9.54 -12.91 25.64
C PHE A 14 -10.03 -12.62 24.23
N LEU A 15 -9.23 -12.97 23.23
CA LEU A 15 -9.64 -12.93 21.83
C LEU A 15 -10.32 -14.26 21.47
N LEU A 16 -11.59 -14.18 21.07
CA LEU A 16 -12.35 -15.32 20.60
C LEU A 16 -12.31 -15.34 19.07
N TYR A 17 -11.89 -16.49 18.52
CA TYR A 17 -11.86 -16.70 17.07
C TYR A 17 -12.74 -17.85 16.64
N ASP A 18 -13.44 -17.69 15.53
CA ASP A 18 -14.05 -18.77 14.77
C ASP A 18 -13.08 -19.26 13.69
N TYR A 19 -12.95 -20.56 13.56
CA TYR A 19 -12.11 -21.21 12.57
C TYR A 19 -12.96 -22.03 11.60
N LEU A 20 -12.67 -21.90 10.31
CA LEU A 20 -13.09 -22.84 9.29
C LEU A 20 -11.96 -23.84 9.06
N VAL A 21 -12.22 -25.10 9.33
CA VAL A 21 -11.23 -26.17 9.23
C VAL A 21 -11.66 -27.14 8.13
N ASP A 22 -10.73 -27.49 7.23
CA ASP A 22 -10.98 -28.56 6.28
C ASP A 22 -11.22 -29.88 7.01
N ALA A 23 -12.32 -30.56 6.66
CA ALA A 23 -12.72 -31.76 7.35
C ALA A 23 -11.84 -32.98 7.05
N HIS A 24 -11.03 -32.94 5.99
CA HIS A 24 -10.19 -34.04 5.54
C HIS A 24 -8.72 -33.85 5.95
N SER A 25 -8.20 -32.62 5.83
CA SER A 25 -6.80 -32.31 6.15
C SER A 25 -6.61 -31.81 7.58
N ALA A 26 -7.67 -31.40 8.28
CA ALA A 26 -7.65 -30.69 9.55
C ALA A 26 -6.89 -29.35 9.50
N GLU A 27 -6.62 -28.82 8.32
CA GLU A 27 -5.99 -27.51 8.14
C GLU A 27 -7.00 -26.38 8.37
N VAL A 28 -6.54 -25.32 9.01
CA VAL A 28 -7.33 -24.07 9.15
C VAL A 28 -7.35 -23.36 7.81
N ILE A 29 -8.53 -23.35 7.17
CA ILE A 29 -8.73 -22.68 5.88
C ILE A 29 -8.87 -21.17 6.06
N TYR A 30 -9.54 -20.77 7.15
CA TYR A 30 -9.84 -19.37 7.45
C TYR A 30 -10.12 -19.21 8.95
N TYR A 31 -9.84 -18.06 9.51
CA TYR A 31 -10.24 -17.69 10.87
C TYR A 31 -10.66 -16.23 10.92
N PHE A 32 -11.59 -15.90 11.80
CA PHE A 32 -12.08 -14.55 12.02
C PHE A 32 -12.44 -14.36 13.49
N SER A 33 -12.46 -13.12 13.93
CA SER A 33 -12.84 -12.81 15.31
C SER A 33 -14.28 -13.28 15.57
N ALA A 34 -14.47 -14.09 16.58
CA ALA A 34 -15.77 -14.53 17.07
C ALA A 34 -16.30 -13.64 18.20
N GLN A 35 -15.58 -12.58 18.57
CA GLN A 35 -16.14 -11.56 19.44
C GLN A 35 -17.37 -10.98 18.74
N PRO A 36 -18.52 -10.81 19.45
CA PRO A 36 -19.64 -10.10 18.86
C PRO A 36 -19.14 -8.73 18.45
N LEU A 37 -19.03 -8.51 17.15
CA LEU A 37 -18.76 -7.18 16.61
C LEU A 37 -19.93 -6.33 17.10
N LEU A 38 -19.65 -5.37 17.98
CA LEU A 38 -20.62 -4.33 18.36
C LEU A 38 -21.04 -3.56 17.11
N ASP A 39 -20.20 -3.62 16.07
CA ASP A 39 -20.38 -2.93 14.80
C ASP A 39 -20.78 -3.93 13.70
N VAL A 40 -22.00 -3.84 13.21
CA VAL A 40 -22.48 -4.62 12.09
C VAL A 40 -22.04 -3.95 10.79
N PRO A 41 -21.28 -4.67 9.91
CA PRO A 41 -20.92 -4.13 8.60
C PRO A 41 -22.19 -3.79 7.81
N THR A 42 -22.26 -2.58 7.30
CA THR A 42 -23.38 -2.07 6.52
C THR A 42 -22.90 -1.61 5.17
N SER A 43 -23.56 -2.07 4.09
CA SER A 43 -23.25 -1.59 2.73
C SER A 43 -23.66 -0.13 2.59
N MET A 44 -22.77 0.66 2.05
CA MET A 44 -22.92 2.10 1.83
C MET A 44 -22.43 2.46 0.44
N THR A 45 -22.85 3.62 -0.04
CA THR A 45 -22.42 4.19 -1.32
C THR A 45 -21.99 5.64 -1.13
N GLY A 46 -21.21 6.16 -2.08
CA GLY A 46 -20.84 7.57 -2.11
C GLY A 46 -20.07 7.90 -3.38
N ILE A 47 -19.94 9.18 -3.65
CA ILE A 47 -19.14 9.68 -4.79
C ILE A 47 -17.75 10.02 -4.26
N ASP A 48 -16.73 9.51 -4.95
CA ASP A 48 -15.33 9.83 -4.65
C ASP A 48 -14.89 11.14 -5.34
N GLU A 49 -13.67 11.58 -5.09
CA GLU A 49 -13.10 12.80 -5.70
C GLU A 49 -12.84 12.70 -7.21
N LEU A 50 -12.93 11.51 -7.79
CA LEU A 50 -12.87 11.28 -9.24
C LEU A 50 -14.28 11.25 -9.86
N ALA A 51 -15.31 11.68 -9.12
CA ALA A 51 -16.72 11.66 -9.51
C ALA A 51 -17.25 10.24 -9.83
N ALA A 52 -16.63 9.21 -9.30
CA ALA A 52 -17.08 7.83 -9.46
C ALA A 52 -17.91 7.37 -8.25
N SER A 53 -19.01 6.66 -8.53
CA SER A 53 -19.79 5.99 -7.49
C SER A 53 -19.00 4.82 -6.93
N ARG A 54 -18.90 4.73 -5.60
CA ARG A 54 -18.20 3.69 -4.88
C ARG A 54 -19.12 2.95 -3.94
N ASP A 55 -19.01 1.62 -3.95
CA ASP A 55 -19.64 0.74 -2.97
C ASP A 55 -18.60 0.35 -1.92
N PHE A 56 -18.94 0.52 -0.64
CA PHE A 56 -18.05 0.20 0.47
C PHE A 56 -18.84 -0.26 1.70
N HIS A 57 -18.15 -0.73 2.73
CA HIS A 57 -18.75 -1.05 4.01
C HIS A 57 -18.41 0.02 5.04
N GLY A 58 -19.36 0.26 5.92
CA GLY A 58 -19.18 1.06 7.11
C GLY A 58 -19.98 0.48 8.27
N ARG A 59 -20.21 1.23 9.33
CA ARG A 59 -21.05 0.85 10.46
C ARG A 59 -22.16 1.84 10.72
N VAL A 60 -23.16 1.42 11.51
CA VAL A 60 -24.25 2.28 11.95
C VAL A 60 -24.14 2.50 13.46
N ILE A 61 -24.08 3.77 13.87
CA ILE A 61 -24.13 4.18 15.29
C ILE A 61 -25.35 5.08 15.51
N GLY A 62 -26.33 4.57 16.22
CA GLY A 62 -27.63 5.26 16.39
C GLY A 62 -28.34 5.45 15.05
N THR A 63 -28.41 6.67 14.54
CA THR A 63 -29.03 7.02 13.25
C THR A 63 -28.01 7.46 12.20
N LYS A 64 -26.71 7.29 12.49
CA LYS A 64 -25.63 7.75 11.61
C LYS A 64 -24.93 6.55 10.97
N PHE A 65 -24.57 6.71 9.71
CA PHE A 65 -23.74 5.82 8.92
C PHE A 65 -22.33 6.38 8.95
N GLU A 66 -21.36 5.62 9.46
CA GLU A 66 -19.97 6.04 9.66
C GLU A 66 -19.01 5.32 8.71
N LEU A 67 -17.98 6.04 8.22
CA LEU A 67 -16.88 5.47 7.44
C LEU A 67 -15.92 4.68 8.36
N VAL A 68 -16.45 3.59 8.90
CA VAL A 68 -15.73 2.59 9.71
C VAL A 68 -16.11 1.21 9.19
N ASP A 69 -15.19 0.57 8.47
CA ASP A 69 -15.37 -0.79 7.96
C ASP A 69 -14.88 -1.82 8.99
N PRO A 70 -15.78 -2.49 9.70
CA PRO A 70 -15.39 -3.48 10.71
C PRO A 70 -14.86 -4.78 10.11
N LEU A 71 -15.11 -5.04 8.80
CA LEU A 71 -14.58 -6.24 8.11
C LEU A 71 -13.09 -6.13 7.82
N ARG A 72 -12.61 -4.92 7.58
CA ARG A 72 -11.23 -4.65 7.13
C ARG A 72 -10.44 -3.81 8.12
N ALA A 73 -11.09 -3.41 9.22
CA ALA A 73 -10.54 -2.49 10.21
C ALA A 73 -10.04 -1.18 9.55
N VAL A 74 -10.87 -0.56 8.70
CA VAL A 74 -10.58 0.72 8.05
C VAL A 74 -11.47 1.80 8.65
N GLU A 75 -10.88 2.87 9.15
CA GLU A 75 -11.56 3.98 9.79
C GLU A 75 -11.15 5.30 9.12
N THR A 76 -12.11 6.19 8.86
CA THR A 76 -11.83 7.45 8.16
C THR A 76 -12.39 8.64 8.91
N TYR A 77 -11.54 9.64 9.13
CA TYR A 77 -11.82 10.83 9.93
C TYR A 77 -11.53 12.11 9.14
N ASP A 78 -12.24 13.19 9.48
CA ASP A 78 -11.93 14.54 8.99
C ASP A 78 -11.07 15.27 10.02
N HIS A 79 -9.87 15.71 9.63
CA HIS A 79 -8.96 16.44 10.52
C HIS A 79 -9.23 17.96 10.50
N GLU A 80 -10.22 18.41 9.73
CA GLU A 80 -10.74 19.79 9.74
C GLU A 80 -9.64 20.85 9.50
N PHE A 81 -8.69 20.57 8.61
CA PHE A 81 -7.53 21.44 8.30
C PHE A 81 -6.66 21.75 9.53
N LYS A 82 -6.58 20.81 10.48
CA LYS A 82 -5.68 20.92 11.64
C LYS A 82 -4.29 20.37 11.27
N ASP A 83 -3.29 20.83 12.05
CA ASP A 83 -1.91 20.37 11.92
C ASP A 83 -1.80 18.89 12.33
N ILE A 84 -1.15 18.07 11.49
CA ILE A 84 -0.86 16.66 11.79
C ILE A 84 -0.03 16.47 13.07
N MET A 85 0.65 17.51 13.52
CA MET A 85 1.34 17.50 14.82
C MET A 85 0.40 17.48 16.02
N LEU A 86 -0.92 17.67 15.81
CA LEU A 86 -1.97 17.48 16.80
C LEU A 86 -2.51 16.04 16.66
N PRO A 87 -2.01 15.07 17.42
CA PRO A 87 -2.20 13.65 17.11
C PRO A 87 -3.55 13.08 17.58
N ASP A 88 -4.39 13.89 18.19
CA ASP A 88 -5.67 13.41 18.73
C ASP A 88 -6.62 13.04 17.59
N LEU A 89 -7.25 11.87 17.71
CA LEU A 89 -8.34 11.50 16.81
C LEU A 89 -9.54 12.42 17.04
N PRO A 90 -10.24 12.82 15.97
CA PRO A 90 -11.56 13.40 16.10
C PRO A 90 -12.49 12.51 16.92
N SER A 91 -13.46 13.10 17.59
CA SER A 91 -14.38 12.37 18.48
C SER A 91 -15.29 11.37 17.77
N ALA A 92 -15.43 11.47 16.45
CA ALA A 92 -16.21 10.59 15.62
C ALA A 92 -15.59 10.47 14.22
N ALA A 93 -15.76 9.32 13.57
CA ALA A 93 -15.47 9.12 12.17
C ALA A 93 -16.40 9.95 11.28
N ILE A 94 -16.01 10.16 10.03
CA ILE A 94 -16.88 10.79 9.03
C ILE A 94 -18.21 10.04 8.97
N SER A 95 -19.32 10.76 9.03
CA SER A 95 -20.65 10.16 9.09
C SER A 95 -21.69 10.91 8.27
N HIS A 96 -22.73 10.18 7.85
CA HIS A 96 -23.87 10.72 7.11
C HIS A 96 -25.20 10.20 7.71
N SER A 97 -26.31 10.88 7.43
CA SER A 97 -27.63 10.49 7.90
C SER A 97 -28.30 9.40 7.06
N GLN A 98 -27.76 9.10 5.89
CA GLN A 98 -28.21 8.07 4.95
C GLN A 98 -27.05 7.16 4.58
N PRO A 99 -27.31 5.90 4.16
CA PRO A 99 -26.27 4.98 3.72
C PRO A 99 -25.61 5.41 2.40
N ASP A 100 -26.26 6.26 1.63
CA ASP A 100 -25.70 6.93 0.45
C ASP A 100 -25.17 8.30 0.84
N PHE A 101 -23.86 8.47 0.77
CA PHE A 101 -23.16 9.73 1.04
C PHE A 101 -23.29 10.74 -0.11
N GLY A 102 -23.73 10.29 -1.31
CA GLY A 102 -23.78 11.15 -2.49
C GLY A 102 -22.46 11.87 -2.72
N ASN A 103 -22.52 13.20 -2.96
CA ASN A 103 -21.35 14.07 -3.08
C ASN A 103 -20.85 14.62 -1.72
N SER A 104 -21.36 14.12 -0.60
CA SER A 104 -20.89 14.53 0.71
C SER A 104 -19.60 13.79 1.06
N HIS A 105 -18.60 14.52 1.57
CA HIS A 105 -17.34 13.93 2.05
C HIS A 105 -16.54 13.15 0.98
N THR A 106 -16.46 13.67 -0.26
CA THR A 106 -15.78 12.98 -1.38
C THR A 106 -14.35 12.56 -1.05
N ALA A 107 -13.57 13.41 -0.36
CA ALA A 107 -12.22 13.07 0.12
C ALA A 107 -12.24 11.90 1.12
N GLY A 108 -13.22 11.88 2.04
CA GLY A 108 -13.41 10.79 2.99
C GLY A 108 -13.82 9.48 2.31
N VAL A 109 -14.74 9.54 1.34
CA VAL A 109 -15.16 8.39 0.53
C VAL A 109 -13.96 7.83 -0.25
N SER A 110 -13.16 8.69 -0.88
CA SER A 110 -11.94 8.30 -1.58
C SER A 110 -10.96 7.59 -0.65
N ALA A 111 -10.66 8.19 0.50
CA ALA A 111 -9.73 7.61 1.49
C ALA A 111 -10.20 6.24 1.98
N HIS A 112 -11.48 6.15 2.35
CA HIS A 112 -12.09 4.93 2.88
C HIS A 112 -12.08 3.80 1.85
N PHE A 113 -12.58 4.08 0.64
CA PHE A 113 -12.64 3.10 -0.44
C PHE A 113 -11.25 2.61 -0.84
N ASN A 114 -10.30 3.52 -1.08
CA ASN A 114 -8.96 3.16 -1.51
C ASN A 114 -8.19 2.39 -0.42
N ALA A 115 -8.28 2.79 0.85
CA ALA A 115 -7.70 2.04 1.97
C ALA A 115 -8.28 0.62 2.07
N THR A 116 -9.57 0.46 1.78
CA THR A 116 -10.24 -0.85 1.71
C THR A 116 -9.65 -1.74 0.59
N LEU A 117 -9.37 -1.17 -0.59
CA LEU A 117 -8.72 -1.91 -1.68
C LEU A 117 -7.31 -2.36 -1.28
N VAL A 118 -6.51 -1.50 -0.66
CA VAL A 118 -5.17 -1.85 -0.17
C VAL A 118 -5.25 -2.95 0.88
N SER A 119 -6.14 -2.83 1.88
CA SER A 119 -6.38 -3.86 2.89
C SER A 119 -6.75 -5.20 2.25
N ASN A 120 -7.67 -5.20 1.29
CA ASN A 120 -8.08 -6.39 0.54
C ASN A 120 -6.91 -7.04 -0.21
N PHE A 121 -6.05 -6.25 -0.85
CA PHE A 121 -4.90 -6.78 -1.56
C PHE A 121 -3.94 -7.52 -0.60
N PHE A 122 -3.51 -6.84 0.46
CA PHE A 122 -2.59 -7.46 1.43
C PHE A 122 -3.20 -8.68 2.12
N ASN A 123 -4.48 -8.65 2.46
CA ASN A 123 -5.15 -9.78 3.09
C ASN A 123 -5.42 -10.92 2.11
N ASN A 124 -6.05 -10.64 0.96
CA ASN A 124 -6.54 -11.69 0.07
C ASN A 124 -5.43 -12.27 -0.84
N VAL A 125 -4.48 -11.42 -1.29
CA VAL A 125 -3.40 -11.86 -2.18
C VAL A 125 -2.18 -12.31 -1.39
N LEU A 126 -1.76 -11.52 -0.39
CA LEU A 126 -0.52 -11.76 0.35
C LEU A 126 -0.73 -12.41 1.72
N LYS A 127 -1.99 -12.63 2.13
CA LYS A 127 -2.39 -13.26 3.41
C LYS A 127 -1.88 -12.51 4.65
N ARG A 128 -1.68 -11.19 4.53
CA ARG A 128 -1.30 -10.32 5.64
C ARG A 128 -2.53 -9.77 6.34
N ASN A 129 -2.56 -9.87 7.66
CA ASN A 129 -3.64 -9.36 8.50
C ASN A 129 -3.34 -7.93 9.00
N GLY A 130 -3.81 -6.91 8.24
CA GLY A 130 -3.57 -5.51 8.59
C GLY A 130 -2.12 -5.06 8.39
N ILE A 131 -1.82 -3.84 8.82
CA ILE A 131 -0.49 -3.22 8.62
C ILE A 131 0.61 -3.95 9.40
N ASP A 132 0.32 -4.40 10.61
CA ASP A 132 1.27 -5.06 11.52
C ASP A 132 1.23 -6.59 11.48
N ASP A 133 0.41 -7.18 10.59
CA ASP A 133 0.11 -8.62 10.51
C ASP A 133 -0.58 -9.17 11.77
N LYS A 134 -1.22 -8.29 12.56
CA LYS A 134 -1.93 -8.63 13.80
C LYS A 134 -3.33 -7.99 13.88
N GLY A 135 -3.80 -7.42 12.77
CA GLY A 135 -5.12 -6.79 12.69
C GLY A 135 -5.14 -5.31 13.08
N MET A 136 -4.02 -4.61 13.00
CA MET A 136 -3.97 -3.17 13.21
C MET A 136 -4.90 -2.45 12.24
N ALA A 137 -5.73 -1.56 12.79
CA ALA A 137 -6.65 -0.75 12.00
C ALA A 137 -5.91 0.24 11.10
N ILE A 138 -6.43 0.44 9.89
CA ILE A 138 -6.00 1.50 8.98
C ILE A 138 -6.81 2.76 9.30
N ILE A 139 -6.18 3.73 9.92
CA ILE A 139 -6.78 5.02 10.25
C ILE A 139 -6.40 6.04 9.19
N SER A 140 -7.38 6.56 8.47
CA SER A 140 -7.23 7.57 7.42
C SER A 140 -7.75 8.92 7.92
N MET A 141 -6.93 9.97 7.79
CA MET A 141 -7.24 11.34 8.16
C MET A 141 -7.23 12.21 6.91
N VAL A 142 -8.37 12.78 6.53
CA VAL A 142 -8.47 13.74 5.40
C VAL A 142 -8.48 15.17 5.91
N HIS A 143 -8.31 16.14 5.01
CA HIS A 143 -8.23 17.57 5.29
C HIS A 143 -7.15 17.88 6.34
N CYS A 144 -5.94 17.37 6.09
CA CYS A 144 -4.79 17.59 6.96
C CYS A 144 -3.93 18.75 6.46
N ILE A 145 -3.24 19.44 7.38
CA ILE A 145 -2.19 20.41 7.06
C ILE A 145 -0.92 20.09 7.86
N TYR A 146 0.20 20.59 7.39
CA TYR A 146 1.45 20.55 8.13
C TYR A 146 2.06 21.96 8.17
N LEU A 147 1.93 22.62 9.33
CA LEU A 147 2.28 24.03 9.47
C LEU A 147 3.75 24.36 9.20
N LYS A 148 4.64 23.35 9.29
CA LYS A 148 6.06 23.54 8.94
C LYS A 148 6.29 23.67 7.42
N ASP A 149 5.39 23.13 6.60
CA ASP A 149 5.46 23.25 5.15
C ASP A 149 4.78 24.53 4.62
N GLY A 150 3.99 25.18 5.47
CA GLY A 150 3.32 26.45 5.14
C GLY A 150 2.08 26.69 5.97
N ALA A 151 1.66 27.95 6.01
CA ALA A 151 0.39 28.35 6.62
C ALA A 151 -0.70 28.41 5.54
N GLY A 152 -1.77 27.64 5.73
CA GLY A 152 -2.91 27.63 4.83
C GLY A 152 -3.49 26.22 4.69
N PRO A 153 -4.61 26.10 3.97
CA PRO A 153 -5.28 24.81 3.81
C PRO A 153 -4.59 23.88 2.81
N ASP A 154 -3.69 24.40 1.96
CA ASP A 154 -2.96 23.61 0.98
C ASP A 154 -1.78 22.89 1.66
N TRP A 155 -1.81 21.58 1.60
CA TRP A 155 -0.69 20.74 1.94
C TRP A 155 -0.52 19.66 0.85
N ARG A 156 0.52 19.85 0.01
CA ARG A 156 0.77 19.01 -1.16
C ARG A 156 1.50 17.74 -0.80
N ASN A 157 0.90 16.92 0.08
CA ASN A 157 1.50 15.67 0.53
C ASN A 157 0.45 14.68 1.05
N ALA A 158 0.87 13.41 1.14
CA ALA A 158 0.27 12.39 1.97
C ALA A 158 1.41 11.67 2.70
N VAL A 159 1.20 11.22 3.93
CA VAL A 159 2.23 10.54 4.71
C VAL A 159 1.66 9.47 5.61
N TRP A 160 2.39 8.36 5.75
CA TRP A 160 2.25 7.44 6.87
C TRP A 160 3.07 7.95 8.04
N TRP A 161 2.42 8.40 9.10
CA TRP A 161 3.09 8.89 10.29
C TRP A 161 2.27 8.62 11.55
N ASN A 162 2.94 8.22 12.63
CA ASN A 162 2.31 7.92 13.92
C ASN A 162 1.17 6.89 13.79
N ASP A 163 1.45 5.79 13.04
CA ASP A 163 0.54 4.68 12.78
C ASP A 163 -0.80 5.07 12.12
N ARG A 164 -0.78 6.13 11.30
CA ARG A 164 -1.94 6.67 10.59
C ARG A 164 -1.57 7.20 9.23
N MET A 165 -2.57 7.26 8.36
CA MET A 165 -2.52 7.94 7.09
C MET A 165 -3.02 9.38 7.22
N TRP A 166 -2.25 10.32 6.71
CA TRP A 166 -2.57 11.73 6.70
C TRP A 166 -2.59 12.22 5.25
N TYR A 167 -3.73 12.75 4.82
CA TYR A 167 -3.91 13.24 3.45
C TYR A 167 -4.08 14.75 3.46
N GLY A 168 -3.16 15.42 2.77
CA GLY A 168 -3.30 16.82 2.41
C GLY A 168 -4.18 17.02 1.18
N GLN A 169 -4.24 18.24 0.74
CA GLN A 169 -5.05 18.69 -0.39
C GLN A 169 -4.45 19.92 -1.05
N VAL A 170 -4.94 20.23 -2.23
CA VAL A 170 -4.61 21.45 -2.97
C VAL A 170 -5.87 22.16 -3.44
N SER A 171 -5.86 23.49 -3.37
CA SER A 171 -6.94 24.31 -3.93
C SER A 171 -7.00 24.12 -5.44
N ASN A 172 -8.17 23.80 -5.98
CA ASN A 172 -8.37 23.56 -7.41
C ASN A 172 -8.83 24.81 -8.20
N GLY A 173 -8.85 25.96 -7.53
CA GLY A 173 -9.20 27.25 -8.15
C GLY A 173 -10.71 27.52 -8.28
N SER A 174 -11.57 26.55 -7.97
CA SER A 174 -13.04 26.71 -7.92
C SER A 174 -13.56 27.06 -6.53
N GLY A 175 -12.67 27.11 -5.53
CA GLY A 175 -13.01 27.26 -4.12
C GLY A 175 -13.14 25.92 -3.39
N GLU A 176 -12.84 24.83 -4.08
CA GLU A 176 -12.80 23.47 -3.56
C GLU A 176 -11.35 22.96 -3.48
N PHE A 177 -11.17 21.80 -2.89
CA PHE A 177 -9.88 21.15 -2.73
C PHE A 177 -9.86 19.79 -3.43
N ASP A 178 -8.73 19.48 -4.05
CA ASP A 178 -8.40 18.14 -4.53
C ASP A 178 -7.55 17.41 -3.47
N SER A 179 -8.08 16.37 -2.86
CA SER A 179 -7.38 15.59 -1.84
C SER A 179 -6.40 14.59 -2.44
N TYR A 180 -5.29 14.35 -1.74
CA TYR A 180 -4.36 13.27 -2.07
C TYR A 180 -4.96 11.88 -1.83
N SER A 181 -6.06 11.78 -1.10
CA SER A 181 -6.79 10.51 -0.88
C SER A 181 -7.42 9.91 -2.14
N ARG A 182 -7.50 10.67 -3.24
CA ARG A 182 -8.05 10.18 -4.52
C ARG A 182 -7.12 9.24 -5.28
N TYR A 183 -5.83 9.19 -4.93
CA TYR A 183 -4.82 8.42 -5.64
C TYR A 183 -4.57 7.08 -4.94
N LEU A 184 -5.05 5.97 -5.54
CA LEU A 184 -4.89 4.64 -4.96
C LEU A 184 -3.42 4.22 -4.85
N ASP A 185 -2.59 4.55 -5.83
CA ASP A 185 -1.15 4.31 -5.83
C ASP A 185 -0.43 5.02 -4.68
N VAL A 186 -0.79 6.29 -4.39
CA VAL A 186 -0.26 7.05 -3.25
C VAL A 186 -0.68 6.42 -1.94
N ILE A 187 -1.96 6.06 -1.78
CA ILE A 187 -2.44 5.40 -0.55
C ILE A 187 -1.74 4.07 -0.33
N ALA A 188 -1.58 3.27 -1.38
CA ALA A 188 -0.89 1.99 -1.29
C ALA A 188 0.61 2.17 -0.99
N HIS A 189 1.25 3.21 -1.55
CA HIS A 189 2.63 3.60 -1.23
C HIS A 189 2.78 3.89 0.27
N GLU A 190 1.97 4.79 0.80
CA GLU A 190 2.07 5.21 2.20
C GLU A 190 1.73 4.07 3.19
N LEU A 191 0.70 3.28 2.92
CA LEU A 191 0.39 2.11 3.75
C LEU A 191 1.49 1.05 3.72
N THR A 192 2.25 0.98 2.62
CA THR A 192 3.41 0.10 2.53
C THR A 192 4.57 0.58 3.42
N HIS A 193 4.73 1.89 3.67
CA HIS A 193 5.65 2.37 4.71
C HIS A 193 5.29 1.81 6.09
N GLY A 194 4.00 1.75 6.43
CA GLY A 194 3.52 1.11 7.66
C GLY A 194 3.86 -0.38 7.72
N ILE A 195 3.70 -1.09 6.60
CA ILE A 195 4.09 -2.51 6.50
C ILE A 195 5.61 -2.67 6.66
N THR A 196 6.40 -1.82 6.03
CA THR A 196 7.87 -1.81 6.17
C THR A 196 8.27 -1.56 7.62
N GLN A 197 7.68 -0.57 8.27
CA GLN A 197 7.90 -0.24 9.69
C GLN A 197 7.60 -1.42 10.62
N SER A 198 6.53 -2.16 10.35
CA SER A 198 6.10 -3.30 11.18
C SER A 198 6.75 -4.63 10.81
N SER A 199 7.62 -4.66 9.79
CA SER A 199 8.32 -5.88 9.34
C SER A 199 9.84 -5.71 9.35
N SER A 200 10.46 -5.32 8.25
CA SER A 200 11.90 -5.15 8.14
C SER A 200 12.44 -3.91 8.87
N ASP A 201 11.60 -2.92 9.11
CA ASP A 201 11.94 -1.64 9.75
C ASP A 201 13.17 -0.98 9.09
N LEU A 202 13.18 -0.93 7.75
CA LEU A 202 14.27 -0.34 6.96
C LEU A 202 14.53 1.10 7.41
N ILE A 203 15.78 1.37 7.81
CA ILE A 203 16.18 2.72 8.20
C ILE A 203 16.00 3.67 7.03
N TYR A 204 15.26 4.76 7.26
CA TYR A 204 14.90 5.74 6.22
C TYR A 204 16.09 6.64 5.89
N LYS A 205 17.15 6.03 5.34
CA LYS A 205 18.39 6.71 4.95
C LYS A 205 19.19 5.89 3.94
N ASP A 206 19.86 6.57 3.00
CA ASP A 206 20.73 5.98 1.99
C ASP A 206 20.01 4.84 1.24
N GLN A 207 20.67 3.73 0.90
CA GLN A 207 20.06 2.63 0.14
C GLN A 207 18.94 1.92 0.90
N SER A 208 19.00 1.81 2.23
CA SER A 208 17.90 1.20 2.99
C SER A 208 16.63 2.07 2.95
N GLY A 209 16.80 3.39 2.96
CA GLY A 209 15.70 4.33 2.75
C GLY A 209 15.18 4.29 1.30
N ALA A 210 16.08 4.20 0.32
CA ALA A 210 15.69 4.03 -1.08
C ALA A 210 14.94 2.71 -1.34
N LEU A 211 15.28 1.62 -0.64
CA LEU A 211 14.50 0.38 -0.65
C LEU A 211 13.12 0.58 -0.02
N ASN A 212 13.03 1.29 1.11
CA ASN A 212 11.75 1.59 1.76
C ASN A 212 10.80 2.32 0.80
N GLU A 213 11.30 3.36 0.11
CA GLU A 213 10.57 4.07 -0.95
C GLU A 213 10.19 3.15 -2.11
N SER A 214 11.14 2.36 -2.60
CA SER A 214 10.90 1.50 -3.76
C SER A 214 9.88 0.38 -3.47
N PHE A 215 9.90 -0.24 -2.30
CA PHE A 215 8.85 -1.20 -1.94
C PHE A 215 7.47 -0.53 -1.90
N SER A 216 7.40 0.71 -1.40
CA SER A 216 6.17 1.50 -1.39
C SER A 216 5.68 1.78 -2.82
N ASP A 217 6.56 2.18 -3.73
CA ASP A 217 6.23 2.39 -5.15
C ASP A 217 5.81 1.11 -5.86
N ILE A 218 6.53 -0.01 -5.64
CA ILE A 218 6.23 -1.30 -6.25
C ILE A 218 4.81 -1.74 -5.87
N PHE A 219 4.45 -1.69 -4.59
CA PHE A 219 3.10 -2.04 -4.15
C PHE A 219 2.07 -0.98 -4.58
N GLY A 220 2.44 0.30 -4.62
CA GLY A 220 1.62 1.37 -5.19
C GLY A 220 1.18 1.04 -6.62
N VAL A 221 2.13 0.76 -7.49
CA VAL A 221 1.85 0.41 -8.90
C VAL A 221 1.11 -0.91 -9.03
N ILE A 222 1.52 -1.96 -8.33
CA ILE A 222 0.85 -3.26 -8.41
C ILE A 222 -0.61 -3.15 -7.99
N ILE A 223 -0.90 -2.52 -6.85
CA ILE A 223 -2.27 -2.40 -6.31
C ILE A 223 -3.14 -1.52 -7.20
N ASN A 224 -2.58 -0.41 -7.71
CA ASN A 224 -3.30 0.50 -8.60
C ASN A 224 -3.75 -0.20 -9.89
N ASN A 225 -2.96 -1.13 -10.41
CA ASN A 225 -3.27 -1.89 -11.62
C ASN A 225 -4.01 -3.22 -11.35
N TRP A 226 -4.15 -3.64 -10.10
CA TRP A 226 -4.77 -4.91 -9.73
C TRP A 226 -6.29 -4.89 -9.91
N TYR A 227 -6.94 -3.82 -9.48
CA TYR A 227 -8.40 -3.75 -9.40
C TYR A 227 -9.11 -3.26 -10.68
N PRO A 228 -8.56 -2.34 -11.48
CA PRO A 228 -9.24 -1.85 -12.68
C PRO A 228 -9.27 -2.80 -13.85
N GLY A 229 -8.48 -3.88 -13.82
CA GLY A 229 -8.32 -4.73 -15.00
C GLY A 229 -7.91 -6.16 -14.70
N GLU A 230 -7.46 -6.83 -15.74
CA GLU A 230 -6.84 -8.13 -15.62
C GLU A 230 -5.37 -7.96 -15.23
N PRO A 231 -4.95 -8.35 -14.00
CA PRO A 231 -3.60 -8.08 -13.50
C PRO A 231 -2.49 -8.72 -14.35
N ASN A 232 -2.80 -9.67 -15.21
CA ASN A 232 -1.83 -10.29 -16.12
C ASN A 232 -1.69 -9.56 -17.47
N LEU A 233 -2.51 -8.55 -17.74
CA LEU A 233 -2.45 -7.75 -18.97
C LEU A 233 -1.60 -6.49 -18.77
N MET A 234 -0.26 -6.65 -18.88
CA MET A 234 0.70 -5.57 -18.63
C MET A 234 0.57 -4.38 -19.58
N ALA A 235 0.03 -4.56 -20.78
CA ALA A 235 -0.14 -3.49 -21.76
C ALA A 235 -1.07 -2.35 -21.29
N GLY A 236 -1.95 -2.63 -20.32
CA GLY A 236 -2.84 -1.64 -19.73
C GLY A 236 -2.34 -1.03 -18.44
N TRP A 237 -1.17 -1.43 -17.93
CA TRP A 237 -0.67 -0.95 -16.66
C TRP A 237 -0.17 0.50 -16.74
N ASN A 238 -0.58 1.28 -15.75
CA ASN A 238 0.02 2.58 -15.46
C ASN A 238 1.24 2.39 -14.55
N TRP A 239 2.41 2.83 -15.00
CA TRP A 239 3.68 2.70 -14.27
C TRP A 239 4.07 3.97 -13.52
N GLU A 240 3.21 4.98 -13.56
CA GLU A 240 3.40 6.25 -12.87
C GLU A 240 2.98 6.17 -11.41
N ILE A 241 3.68 6.90 -10.55
CA ILE A 241 3.31 7.19 -9.16
C ILE A 241 2.85 8.63 -9.07
N GLY A 242 1.65 8.84 -8.51
CA GLY A 242 1.05 10.16 -8.31
C GLY A 242 0.92 10.95 -9.62
N PRO A 243 0.22 10.42 -10.64
CA PRO A 243 0.04 11.12 -11.91
C PRO A 243 -0.65 12.49 -11.68
N GLY A 244 -0.04 13.55 -12.18
CA GLY A 244 -0.54 14.92 -12.00
C GLY A 244 -0.08 15.62 -10.71
N LEU A 245 0.62 14.95 -9.80
CA LEU A 245 1.01 15.52 -8.50
C LEU A 245 2.34 16.29 -8.54
N ALA A 246 3.18 16.06 -9.53
CA ALA A 246 4.41 16.84 -9.67
C ALA A 246 4.11 18.30 -10.01
N ARG A 247 5.02 19.20 -9.63
CA ARG A 247 4.93 20.61 -10.04
C ARG A 247 5.00 20.69 -11.57
N GLY A 248 3.92 21.07 -12.21
CA GLY A 248 3.80 21.10 -13.67
C GLY A 248 2.85 20.04 -14.24
N GLY A 249 2.24 19.20 -13.38
CA GLY A 249 1.14 18.30 -13.75
C GLY A 249 1.59 16.94 -14.29
N GLY A 250 2.87 16.58 -14.17
CA GLY A 250 3.38 15.24 -14.47
C GLY A 250 3.27 14.28 -13.25
N PRO A 251 3.71 13.01 -13.41
CA PRO A 251 3.83 12.07 -12.30
C PRO A 251 4.97 12.46 -11.36
N LEU A 252 4.89 11.98 -10.12
CA LEU A 252 6.01 12.10 -9.17
C LEU A 252 7.19 11.23 -9.60
N ARG A 253 6.93 10.01 -10.06
CA ARG A 253 7.92 9.03 -10.56
C ARG A 253 7.31 8.18 -11.67
N ASP A 254 8.14 7.61 -12.54
CA ASP A 254 7.75 6.64 -13.58
C ASP A 254 8.66 5.41 -13.47
N MET A 255 8.10 4.26 -13.05
CA MET A 255 8.86 3.02 -12.89
C MET A 255 9.35 2.45 -14.23
N SER A 256 8.61 2.71 -15.32
CA SER A 256 8.96 2.20 -16.65
C SER A 256 10.18 2.93 -17.25
N ASP A 257 10.29 4.23 -16.96
CA ASP A 257 11.38 5.08 -17.41
C ASP A 257 11.63 6.23 -16.41
N PRO A 258 12.40 5.98 -15.35
CA PRO A 258 12.70 6.99 -14.33
C PRO A 258 13.32 8.28 -14.89
N THR A 259 13.94 8.21 -16.07
CA THR A 259 14.58 9.39 -16.67
C THR A 259 13.59 10.47 -17.11
N LYS A 260 12.32 10.11 -17.34
CA LYS A 260 11.24 11.06 -17.64
C LYS A 260 10.96 12.04 -16.49
N THR A 261 11.21 11.61 -15.26
CA THR A 261 11.09 12.45 -14.06
C THR A 261 12.44 13.01 -13.60
N GLY A 262 13.52 12.69 -14.33
CA GLY A 262 14.87 13.15 -14.02
C GLY A 262 15.60 12.27 -13.00
N ASP A 263 15.08 11.09 -12.73
CA ASP A 263 15.60 10.15 -11.74
C ASP A 263 16.56 9.12 -12.36
N PRO A 264 17.46 8.50 -11.57
CA PRO A 264 18.35 7.47 -12.05
C PRO A 264 17.63 6.14 -12.30
N ASP A 265 17.99 5.49 -13.42
CA ASP A 265 17.49 4.18 -13.82
C ASP A 265 18.56 3.07 -13.71
N HIS A 266 19.81 3.43 -13.30
CA HIS A 266 20.95 2.52 -13.21
C HIS A 266 21.91 2.93 -12.09
N MET A 267 22.64 1.98 -11.51
CA MET A 267 23.59 2.21 -10.41
C MET A 267 24.72 3.17 -10.77
N ASP A 268 25.13 3.24 -12.03
CA ASP A 268 26.15 4.20 -12.49
C ASP A 268 25.70 5.66 -12.33
N LYS A 269 24.39 5.89 -12.21
CA LYS A 269 23.78 7.20 -11.99
C LYS A 269 23.35 7.42 -10.55
N PHE A 270 23.73 6.52 -9.62
CA PHE A 270 23.38 6.65 -8.21
C PHE A 270 23.80 8.01 -7.66
N TRP A 271 22.86 8.76 -7.12
CA TRP A 271 23.10 10.10 -6.62
C TRP A 271 23.67 10.08 -5.21
N GLN A 272 24.96 10.36 -5.08
CA GLN A 272 25.63 10.51 -3.78
C GLN A 272 25.32 11.88 -3.19
N THR A 273 24.48 11.92 -2.18
CA THR A 273 24.02 13.18 -1.56
C THR A 273 23.71 12.99 -0.08
N SER A 274 23.69 14.11 0.66
CA SER A 274 23.14 14.15 2.03
C SER A 274 21.72 14.74 2.07
N ILE A 275 21.24 15.27 0.94
CA ILE A 275 19.88 15.79 0.83
C ILE A 275 18.91 14.61 0.79
N ASP A 276 17.67 14.81 1.26
CA ASP A 276 16.63 13.80 1.22
C ASP A 276 17.09 12.46 1.83
N ASN A 277 17.68 12.53 3.02
CA ASN A 277 18.20 11.37 3.75
C ASN A 277 19.15 10.47 2.94
N GLY A 278 19.91 11.04 2.00
CA GLY A 278 20.77 10.30 1.08
C GLY A 278 20.13 10.06 -0.28
N GLY A 279 19.16 10.88 -0.67
CA GLY A 279 18.45 10.81 -1.95
C GLY A 279 17.48 9.63 -2.01
N VAL A 280 16.75 9.34 -0.92
CA VAL A 280 15.90 8.13 -0.84
C VAL A 280 14.83 8.10 -1.92
N HIS A 281 14.14 9.23 -2.20
CA HIS A 281 13.11 9.29 -3.23
C HIS A 281 13.67 9.25 -4.66
N THR A 282 14.90 9.76 -4.86
CA THR A 282 15.56 9.73 -6.16
C THR A 282 16.17 8.37 -6.46
N ASN A 283 16.98 7.84 -5.54
CA ASN A 283 17.71 6.58 -5.75
C ASN A 283 16.80 5.33 -5.72
N SER A 284 15.60 5.42 -5.12
CA SER A 284 14.59 4.35 -5.17
C SER A 284 14.23 3.94 -6.59
N ASN A 285 14.33 4.87 -7.55
CA ASN A 285 13.97 4.65 -8.93
C ASN A 285 14.88 3.64 -9.65
N ILE A 286 16.11 3.43 -9.18
CA ILE A 286 16.98 2.35 -9.69
C ILE A 286 16.37 0.99 -9.39
N HIS A 287 15.89 0.78 -8.15
CA HIS A 287 15.25 -0.47 -7.76
C HIS A 287 13.82 -0.59 -8.32
N ASN A 288 13.09 0.54 -8.47
CA ASN A 288 11.82 0.58 -9.19
C ASN A 288 11.98 0.08 -10.63
N LYS A 289 13.05 0.50 -11.31
CA LYS A 289 13.34 0.02 -12.68
C LYS A 289 13.63 -1.48 -12.70
N ALA A 290 14.36 -2.02 -11.71
CA ALA A 290 14.56 -3.46 -11.59
C ALA A 290 13.23 -4.21 -11.41
N ALA A 291 12.31 -3.67 -10.60
CA ALA A 291 10.99 -4.25 -10.39
C ALA A 291 10.12 -4.19 -11.65
N TYR A 292 10.14 -3.06 -12.38
CA TYR A 292 9.50 -2.96 -13.69
C TYR A 292 10.03 -4.02 -14.65
N ASN A 293 11.35 -4.16 -14.78
CA ASN A 293 11.98 -5.16 -15.64
C ASN A 293 11.53 -6.58 -15.26
N LEU A 294 11.44 -6.90 -13.96
CA LEU A 294 10.97 -8.22 -13.51
C LEU A 294 9.49 -8.46 -13.79
N LEU A 295 8.65 -7.42 -13.66
CA LEU A 295 7.21 -7.50 -13.93
C LEU A 295 6.91 -7.68 -15.41
N THR A 296 7.78 -7.17 -16.30
CA THR A 296 7.55 -7.13 -17.75
C THR A 296 8.40 -8.09 -18.57
N ILE A 297 9.32 -8.83 -17.92
CA ILE A 297 10.18 -9.78 -18.63
C ILE A 297 9.38 -10.93 -19.23
N GLU A 298 9.57 -11.16 -20.52
CA GLU A 298 8.89 -12.20 -21.29
C GLU A 298 9.87 -13.32 -21.73
N ASN A 299 9.33 -14.49 -21.95
CA ASN A 299 10.03 -15.60 -22.59
C ASN A 299 9.99 -15.47 -24.13
N ASP A 300 10.62 -16.37 -24.84
CA ASP A 300 10.69 -16.38 -26.31
C ASP A 300 9.30 -16.52 -27.00
N ALA A 301 8.27 -16.92 -26.24
CA ALA A 301 6.89 -17.02 -26.73
C ALA A 301 6.06 -15.75 -26.48
N GLY A 302 6.67 -14.70 -25.87
CA GLY A 302 5.96 -13.46 -25.50
C GLY A 302 5.08 -13.61 -24.25
N GLU A 303 5.35 -14.60 -23.39
CA GLU A 303 4.64 -14.80 -22.15
C GLU A 303 5.45 -14.28 -20.97
N LEU A 304 4.79 -13.65 -20.00
CA LEU A 304 5.47 -13.19 -18.79
C LEU A 304 6.22 -14.33 -18.09
N MET A 305 7.51 -14.13 -17.88
CA MET A 305 8.32 -15.12 -17.15
C MET A 305 7.89 -15.26 -15.69
N VAL A 306 7.36 -14.20 -15.07
CA VAL A 306 6.86 -14.25 -13.69
C VAL A 306 5.52 -13.50 -13.63
N PRO A 307 4.40 -14.18 -13.32
CA PRO A 307 3.12 -13.51 -13.19
C PRO A 307 3.13 -12.42 -12.10
N PRO A 308 2.43 -11.28 -12.28
CA PRO A 308 2.45 -10.16 -11.34
C PRO A 308 2.10 -10.52 -9.90
N GLY A 309 1.14 -11.43 -9.68
CA GLY A 309 0.80 -11.92 -8.34
C GLY A 309 1.95 -12.68 -7.67
N VAL A 310 2.75 -13.40 -8.46
CA VAL A 310 3.97 -14.07 -7.95
C VAL A 310 5.05 -13.04 -7.66
N VAL A 311 5.24 -12.03 -8.53
CA VAL A 311 6.18 -10.93 -8.27
C VAL A 311 5.81 -10.20 -6.98
N ALA A 312 4.53 -9.84 -6.80
CA ALA A 312 4.04 -9.22 -5.56
C ALA A 312 4.37 -10.06 -4.32
N LEU A 313 4.09 -11.38 -4.38
CA LEU A 313 4.40 -12.29 -3.28
C LEU A 313 5.90 -12.38 -3.00
N LEU A 314 6.73 -12.48 -4.04
CA LEU A 314 8.19 -12.55 -3.88
C LEU A 314 8.74 -11.25 -3.25
N TYR A 315 8.30 -10.08 -3.70
CA TYR A 315 8.69 -8.80 -3.09
C TYR A 315 8.20 -8.67 -1.64
N TYR A 316 6.96 -9.06 -1.36
CA TYR A 316 6.43 -9.04 0.01
C TYR A 316 7.24 -9.94 0.95
N LEU A 317 7.48 -11.19 0.55
CA LEU A 317 8.29 -12.12 1.34
C LEU A 317 9.75 -11.67 1.47
N THR A 318 10.27 -10.94 0.50
CA THR A 318 11.59 -10.31 0.57
C THR A 318 11.60 -9.19 1.58
N LEU A 319 10.66 -8.24 1.47
CA LEU A 319 10.52 -7.11 2.38
C LEU A 319 10.49 -7.58 3.85
N THR A 320 9.69 -8.60 4.16
CA THR A 320 9.54 -9.11 5.53
C THR A 320 10.78 -9.82 6.10
N ARG A 321 11.80 -10.05 5.28
CA ARG A 321 13.05 -10.76 5.65
C ARG A 321 14.30 -9.89 5.60
N LEU A 322 14.20 -8.68 5.05
CA LEU A 322 15.32 -7.76 5.03
C LEU A 322 15.70 -7.31 6.44
N THR A 323 16.97 -6.98 6.62
CA THR A 323 17.45 -6.32 7.83
C THR A 323 17.28 -4.81 7.71
N ARG A 324 17.23 -4.10 8.83
CA ARG A 324 17.01 -2.65 8.89
C ARG A 324 17.98 -1.81 8.04
N ARG A 325 19.17 -2.33 7.71
CA ARG A 325 20.23 -1.64 6.96
C ARG A 325 20.51 -2.30 5.62
N ALA A 326 19.58 -3.11 5.12
CA ALA A 326 19.76 -3.78 3.83
C ALA A 326 19.97 -2.77 2.70
N ASP A 327 20.89 -3.08 1.80
CA ASP A 327 21.12 -2.36 0.55
C ASP A 327 20.47 -3.08 -0.66
N PHE A 328 20.63 -2.54 -1.85
CA PHE A 328 20.04 -3.12 -3.07
C PHE A 328 20.58 -4.53 -3.36
N SER A 329 21.87 -4.79 -3.08
CA SER A 329 22.46 -6.12 -3.24
C SER A 329 21.92 -7.12 -2.22
N ASP A 330 21.67 -6.69 -0.98
CA ASP A 330 20.99 -7.49 0.04
C ASP A 330 19.56 -7.86 -0.41
N CYS A 331 18.84 -6.91 -0.99
CA CYS A 331 17.50 -7.15 -1.54
C CYS A 331 17.53 -8.19 -2.66
N LEU A 332 18.46 -8.07 -3.62
CA LEU A 332 18.63 -9.04 -4.70
C LEU A 332 18.92 -10.45 -4.15
N ARG A 333 19.81 -10.56 -3.16
CA ARG A 333 20.14 -11.85 -2.52
C ARG A 333 18.92 -12.45 -1.81
N ALA A 334 18.19 -11.63 -1.08
CA ALA A 334 16.97 -12.06 -0.39
C ALA A 334 15.89 -12.49 -1.38
N LEU A 335 15.66 -11.75 -2.45
CA LEU A 335 14.67 -12.06 -3.49
C LEU A 335 14.98 -13.38 -4.19
N LYS A 336 16.26 -13.62 -4.55
CA LYS A 336 16.71 -14.92 -5.09
C LYS A 336 16.51 -16.06 -4.10
N SER A 337 16.74 -15.84 -2.82
CA SER A 337 16.53 -16.83 -1.76
C SER A 337 15.05 -17.15 -1.57
N VAL A 338 14.20 -16.14 -1.55
CA VAL A 338 12.74 -16.30 -1.48
C VAL A 338 12.22 -17.09 -2.67
N ALA A 339 12.64 -16.74 -3.90
CA ALA A 339 12.24 -17.46 -5.10
C ALA A 339 12.69 -18.94 -5.05
N ASN A 340 13.90 -19.23 -4.57
CA ASN A 340 14.38 -20.58 -4.37
C ASN A 340 13.48 -21.40 -3.43
N THR A 341 13.06 -20.79 -2.33
CA THR A 341 12.21 -21.45 -1.35
C THR A 341 10.80 -21.67 -1.89
N TYR A 342 10.23 -20.63 -2.53
CA TYR A 342 8.87 -20.68 -3.06
C TYR A 342 8.70 -21.74 -4.16
N PHE A 343 9.69 -21.87 -5.05
CA PHE A 343 9.68 -22.88 -6.13
C PHE A 343 10.41 -24.18 -5.77
N MET A 344 10.64 -24.45 -4.50
CA MET A 344 11.27 -25.70 -4.06
C MET A 344 10.44 -26.91 -4.55
N GLY A 345 11.11 -27.87 -5.19
CA GLY A 345 10.46 -29.02 -5.82
C GLY A 345 10.13 -28.85 -7.31
N ASN A 346 10.25 -27.64 -7.86
CA ASN A 346 10.15 -27.38 -9.30
C ASN A 346 11.43 -26.70 -9.82
N SER A 347 12.46 -27.51 -10.07
CA SER A 347 13.80 -27.02 -10.42
C SER A 347 13.84 -26.20 -11.72
N SER A 348 13.01 -26.52 -12.71
CA SER A 348 12.93 -25.76 -13.96
C SER A 348 12.38 -24.36 -13.72
N ARG A 349 11.24 -24.25 -13.03
CA ARG A 349 10.61 -22.97 -12.71
C ARG A 349 11.49 -22.12 -11.78
N GLN A 350 12.13 -22.75 -10.83
CA GLN A 350 13.08 -22.10 -9.93
C GLN A 350 14.25 -21.45 -10.69
N GLN A 351 14.85 -22.16 -11.66
CA GLN A 351 15.93 -21.64 -12.48
C GLN A 351 15.45 -20.49 -13.40
N GLU A 352 14.28 -20.64 -14.00
CA GLU A 352 13.67 -19.62 -14.84
C GLU A 352 13.44 -18.31 -14.07
N VAL A 353 12.77 -18.37 -12.93
CA VAL A 353 12.48 -17.17 -12.10
C VAL A 353 13.78 -16.55 -11.56
N ARG A 354 14.75 -17.35 -11.16
CA ARG A 354 16.07 -16.84 -10.74
C ARG A 354 16.80 -16.12 -11.85
N ARG A 355 16.70 -16.63 -13.09
CA ARG A 355 17.30 -15.98 -14.26
C ARG A 355 16.59 -14.65 -14.53
N ALA A 356 15.25 -14.62 -14.49
CA ALA A 356 14.47 -13.38 -14.64
C ALA A 356 14.88 -12.34 -13.60
N ILE A 357 14.94 -12.71 -12.32
CA ILE A 357 15.41 -11.80 -11.24
C ILE A 357 16.84 -11.34 -11.50
N GLY A 358 17.73 -12.26 -11.87
CA GLY A 358 19.13 -11.92 -12.16
C GLY A 358 19.28 -10.90 -13.28
N GLN A 359 18.56 -11.11 -14.38
CA GLN A 359 18.57 -10.21 -15.55
C GLN A 359 18.00 -8.84 -15.18
N ALA A 360 16.82 -8.79 -14.57
CA ALA A 360 16.14 -7.54 -14.21
C ALA A 360 16.98 -6.63 -13.33
N TYR A 361 17.75 -7.18 -12.40
CA TYR A 361 18.63 -6.42 -11.51
C TYR A 361 19.98 -6.09 -12.18
N GLN A 362 20.51 -7.00 -13.00
CA GLN A 362 21.73 -6.74 -13.77
C GLN A 362 21.54 -5.57 -14.76
N ASP A 363 20.37 -5.45 -15.37
CA ASP A 363 20.04 -4.39 -16.34
C ASP A 363 20.05 -2.98 -15.71
N VAL A 364 19.99 -2.89 -14.39
CA VAL A 364 20.10 -1.63 -13.63
C VAL A 364 21.41 -1.54 -12.83
N GLY A 365 22.34 -2.47 -13.02
CA GLY A 365 23.65 -2.46 -12.39
C GLY A 365 23.67 -2.90 -10.92
N ILE A 366 22.61 -3.54 -10.41
CA ILE A 366 22.57 -4.12 -9.06
C ILE A 366 23.12 -5.56 -9.13
N THR A 367 24.18 -5.88 -8.36
CA THR A 367 24.89 -7.17 -8.38
C THR A 367 25.00 -7.80 -6.99
#